data_d9943f106f7eb7878a14e0ab310ed31b
#
_entry.id   d9943f106f7eb7878a14e0ab310ed31b
#
_cell.length_a   1.000
_cell.length_b   1.000
_cell.length_c   1.000
_cell.angle_alpha   90.00
_cell.angle_beta   90.00
_cell.angle_gamma   90.00
#
_symmetry.space_group_name_H-M   'P 1'
#
loop_
_entity.id
_entity.type
_entity.pdbx_description
1 polymer ?
#
loop_
_entity_poly.entity_id
_entity_poly.type
_entity_poly.pdbx_seq_one_letter_code
_entity_poly.pdbx_strand_id
1 'polypeptide(L)'
;MSNSIIFTFCNNKIMYDFTWYQSLIHPPLAPPAWIFSPVWTILYITMAASLFLYARKYAYKSKAWGYVLFFTQLFVNFAWTPAFFGMKNITLALAILILLDILVLFTIFEFAKVSKTASRLLIPYFIWILFATYLNFGYLFLN
;
A
#
# COMPACT_ATOMS: atom_id res chain seq x y z
N MET A 1 -19.13 1.73 22.51
CA MET A 1 -19.80 3.03 22.40
C MET A 1 -18.87 4.18 22.65
N SER A 2 -18.26 4.24 23.83
CA SER A 2 -17.27 5.29 24.13
C SER A 2 -16.10 5.26 23.15
N ASN A 3 -15.67 4.05 22.74
CA ASN A 3 -14.60 3.91 21.77
C ASN A 3 -14.94 4.52 20.41
N SER A 4 -16.20 4.41 19.99
CA SER A 4 -16.66 5.00 18.73
C SER A 4 -16.57 6.52 18.77
N ILE A 5 -16.91 7.12 19.90
CA ILE A 5 -16.85 8.58 20.05
C ILE A 5 -15.39 9.03 20.01
N ILE A 6 -14.50 8.32 20.70
CA ILE A 6 -13.07 8.63 20.70
C ILE A 6 -12.49 8.50 19.29
N PHE A 7 -12.84 7.42 18.58
CA PHE A 7 -12.39 7.24 17.21
C PHE A 7 -12.90 8.33 16.30
N THR A 8 -14.17 8.70 16.41
CA THR A 8 -14.74 9.77 15.62
C THR A 8 -14.02 11.08 15.88
N PHE A 9 -13.75 11.37 17.15
CA PHE A 9 -13.02 12.59 17.52
C PHE A 9 -11.60 12.58 16.96
N CYS A 10 -10.89 11.46 17.08
CA CYS A 10 -9.54 11.32 16.55
C CYS A 10 -9.55 11.38 15.03
N ASN A 11 -10.53 10.74 14.40
CA ASN A 11 -10.62 10.70 12.95
C ASN A 11 -10.90 12.06 12.33
N ASN A 12 -11.64 12.91 13.04
CA ASN A 12 -11.85 14.28 12.58
C ASN A 12 -10.52 15.03 12.44
N LYS A 13 -9.53 14.70 13.28
CA LYS A 13 -8.21 15.30 13.19
C LYS A 13 -7.36 14.69 12.10
N ILE A 14 -7.45 13.37 11.91
CA ILE A 14 -6.60 12.63 10.94
C ILE A 14 -7.34 12.26 9.68
N MET A 15 -8.63 12.59 9.58
CA MET A 15 -9.46 12.39 8.40
C MET A 15 -9.73 10.92 8.06
N TYR A 16 -9.59 9.99 9.00
CA TYR A 16 -9.84 8.56 8.78
C TYR A 16 -10.96 8.08 9.68
N ASP A 17 -11.87 7.30 9.12
CA ASP A 17 -13.05 6.81 9.83
C ASP A 17 -13.03 5.29 9.88
N PHE A 18 -12.44 4.74 10.96
CA PHE A 18 -12.42 3.30 11.17
C PHE A 18 -13.79 2.73 11.51
N THR A 19 -14.69 3.54 12.07
CA THR A 19 -16.06 3.10 12.32
C THR A 19 -16.75 2.76 11.02
N TRP A 20 -16.59 3.60 10.00
CA TRP A 20 -17.11 3.32 8.66
C TRP A 20 -16.54 2.01 8.13
N TYR A 21 -15.22 1.80 8.26
CA TYR A 21 -14.58 0.57 7.80
C TYR A 21 -15.18 -0.67 8.47
N GLN A 22 -15.40 -0.60 9.78
CA GLN A 22 -15.96 -1.71 10.54
C GLN A 22 -17.43 -1.99 10.18
N SER A 23 -18.15 -0.99 9.68
CA SER A 23 -19.53 -1.15 9.24
C SER A 23 -19.67 -1.84 7.88
N LEU A 24 -18.58 -1.95 7.13
CA LEU A 24 -18.61 -2.59 5.81
C LEU A 24 -18.75 -4.11 5.94
N ILE A 25 -19.37 -4.71 4.92
CA ILE A 25 -19.39 -6.16 4.79
C ILE A 25 -18.02 -6.60 4.31
N HIS A 26 -17.34 -7.40 5.12
CA HIS A 26 -15.97 -7.84 4.82
C HIS A 26 -15.99 -9.02 3.86
N PRO A 27 -15.09 -9.04 2.85
CA PRO A 27 -14.95 -10.19 1.97
C PRO A 27 -14.33 -11.37 2.72
N PRO A 28 -14.46 -12.61 2.20
CA PRO A 28 -13.77 -13.75 2.78
C PRO A 28 -12.26 -13.50 2.89
N LEU A 29 -11.63 -13.99 3.96
CA LEU A 29 -10.22 -13.84 4.26
C LEU A 29 -9.81 -12.43 4.66
N ALA A 30 -10.75 -11.52 4.91
CA ALA A 30 -10.42 -10.19 5.42
C ALA A 30 -9.80 -10.32 6.82
N PRO A 31 -8.56 -9.84 7.02
CA PRO A 31 -7.92 -9.92 8.33
C PRO A 31 -8.50 -8.89 9.30
N PRO A 32 -8.31 -9.09 10.62
CA PRO A 32 -8.65 -8.05 11.58
C PRO A 32 -7.89 -6.75 11.30
N ALA A 33 -8.53 -5.62 11.60
CA ALA A 33 -7.95 -4.31 11.28
C ALA A 33 -6.60 -4.07 11.98
N TRP A 34 -6.38 -4.65 13.17
CA TRP A 34 -5.13 -4.46 13.90
C TRP A 34 -3.91 -5.04 13.19
N ILE A 35 -4.11 -6.00 12.25
CA ILE A 35 -3.01 -6.61 11.51
C ILE A 35 -2.39 -5.61 10.53
N PHE A 36 -3.17 -4.67 10.01
CA PHE A 36 -2.68 -3.75 8.98
C PHE A 36 -1.50 -2.92 9.45
N SER A 37 -1.54 -2.42 10.69
CA SER A 37 -0.47 -1.55 11.18
C SER A 37 0.89 -2.24 11.26
N PRO A 38 1.03 -3.41 11.95
CA PRO A 38 2.33 -4.08 11.98
C PRO A 38 2.79 -4.57 10.62
N VAL A 39 1.88 -5.04 9.77
CA VAL A 39 2.25 -5.50 8.43
C VAL A 39 2.79 -4.34 7.59
N TRP A 40 2.11 -3.20 7.59
CA TRP A 40 2.58 -2.02 6.85
C TRP A 40 3.93 -1.53 7.37
N THR A 41 4.15 -1.58 8.68
CA THR A 41 5.45 -1.21 9.27
C THR A 41 6.56 -2.10 8.72
N ILE A 42 6.35 -3.42 8.70
CA ILE A 42 7.32 -4.36 8.17
C ILE A 42 7.57 -4.09 6.68
N LEU A 43 6.51 -3.84 5.92
CA LEU A 43 6.64 -3.60 4.49
C LEU A 43 7.38 -2.29 4.19
N TYR A 44 7.16 -1.24 4.98
CA TYR A 44 7.93 0.00 4.81
C TYR A 44 9.40 -0.21 5.13
N ILE A 45 9.72 -1.05 6.12
CA ILE A 45 11.10 -1.41 6.43
C ILE A 45 11.74 -2.16 5.26
N THR A 46 11.03 -3.13 4.66
CA THR A 46 11.56 -3.85 3.49
C THR A 46 11.72 -2.93 2.29
N MET A 47 10.83 -1.98 2.10
CA MET A 47 10.97 -0.97 1.03
C MET A 47 12.20 -0.10 1.24
N ALA A 48 12.42 0.36 2.47
CA ALA A 48 13.59 1.18 2.78
C ALA A 48 14.88 0.39 2.56
N ALA A 49 14.92 -0.87 2.98
CA ALA A 49 16.06 -1.74 2.75
C ALA A 49 16.31 -1.97 1.26
N SER A 50 15.24 -2.18 0.49
CA SER A 50 15.33 -2.36 -0.95
C SER A 50 15.91 -1.12 -1.62
N LEU A 51 15.40 0.06 -1.27
CA LEU A 51 15.91 1.31 -1.82
C LEU A 51 17.38 1.52 -1.47
N PHE A 52 17.76 1.23 -0.22
CA PHE A 52 19.15 1.35 0.22
C PHE A 52 20.07 0.45 -0.60
N LEU A 53 19.69 -0.82 -0.79
CA LEU A 53 20.49 -1.76 -1.56
C LEU A 53 20.57 -1.36 -3.03
N TYR A 54 19.47 -0.85 -3.59
CA TYR A 54 19.47 -0.35 -4.95
C TYR A 54 20.40 0.86 -5.10
N ALA A 55 20.34 1.78 -4.15
CA ALA A 55 21.09 3.02 -4.20
C ALA A 55 22.60 2.79 -4.12
N ARG A 56 23.03 1.83 -3.28
CA ARG A 56 24.46 1.57 -3.07
C ARG A 56 25.07 0.70 -4.16
N LYS A 57 24.28 0.03 -4.98
CA LYS A 57 24.79 -0.86 -6.01
C LYS A 57 25.22 -0.05 -7.22
N TYR A 58 26.42 -0.33 -7.73
CA TYR A 58 26.93 0.28 -8.96
C TYR A 58 26.18 -0.27 -10.17
N ALA A 59 25.89 0.56 -11.14
CA ALA A 59 25.26 0.18 -12.40
C ALA A 59 25.81 1.03 -13.54
N TYR A 60 26.05 0.39 -14.69
CA TYR A 60 26.47 1.09 -15.89
C TYR A 60 25.38 1.97 -16.46
N LYS A 61 24.13 1.53 -16.34
CA LYS A 61 22.98 2.27 -16.85
C LYS A 61 22.47 3.24 -15.80
N SER A 62 21.75 4.26 -16.25
CA SER A 62 21.13 5.20 -15.35
C SER A 62 20.12 4.48 -14.45
N LYS A 63 20.12 4.85 -13.16
CA LYS A 63 19.15 4.36 -12.18
C LYS A 63 17.93 5.27 -12.08
N ALA A 64 17.83 6.29 -12.93
CA ALA A 64 16.80 7.32 -12.79
C ALA A 64 15.39 6.72 -12.84
N TRP A 65 15.12 5.79 -13.74
CA TRP A 65 13.80 5.17 -13.85
C TRP A 65 13.42 4.37 -12.61
N GLY A 66 14.40 3.66 -12.02
CA GLY A 66 14.16 2.93 -10.78
C GLY A 66 13.74 3.86 -9.64
N TYR A 67 14.41 4.99 -9.50
CA TYR A 67 14.03 5.98 -8.49
C TYR A 67 12.67 6.61 -8.79
N VAL A 68 12.43 6.97 -10.05
CA VAL A 68 11.14 7.57 -10.44
C VAL A 68 10.00 6.61 -10.13
N LEU A 69 10.14 5.34 -10.51
CA LEU A 69 9.11 4.34 -10.26
C LEU A 69 8.91 4.10 -8.77
N PHE A 70 10.00 4.02 -8.01
CA PHE A 70 9.91 3.78 -6.56
C PHE A 70 9.17 4.92 -5.86
N PHE A 71 9.56 6.16 -6.11
CA PHE A 71 8.93 7.29 -5.45
C PHE A 71 7.51 7.54 -5.95
N THR A 72 7.24 7.26 -7.22
CA THR A 72 5.88 7.37 -7.77
C THR A 72 4.95 6.37 -7.11
N GLN A 73 5.38 5.11 -6.98
CA GLN A 73 4.56 4.10 -6.31
C GLN A 73 4.37 4.42 -4.83
N LEU A 74 5.39 4.97 -4.18
CA LEU A 74 5.26 5.37 -2.78
C LEU A 74 4.24 6.48 -2.61
N PHE A 75 4.25 7.46 -3.50
CA PHE A 75 3.26 8.54 -3.50
C PHE A 75 1.85 7.99 -3.72
N VAL A 76 1.67 7.10 -4.68
CA VAL A 76 0.37 6.47 -4.96
C VAL A 76 -0.08 5.62 -3.77
N ASN A 77 0.87 4.93 -3.12
CA ASN A 77 0.59 4.17 -1.90
C ASN A 77 0.00 5.06 -0.81
N PHE A 78 0.61 6.22 -0.58
CA PHE A 78 0.09 7.14 0.43
C PHE A 78 -1.26 7.74 0.06
N ALA A 79 -1.59 7.82 -1.22
CA ALA A 79 -2.87 8.36 -1.67
C ALA A 79 -4.05 7.40 -1.43
N TRP A 80 -3.78 6.09 -1.32
CA TRP A 80 -4.84 5.10 -1.13
C TRP A 80 -5.59 5.28 0.19
N THR A 81 -4.87 5.49 1.28
CA THR A 81 -5.49 5.59 2.60
C THR A 81 -6.48 6.75 2.70
N PRO A 82 -6.12 7.98 2.29
CA PRO A 82 -7.14 9.06 2.26
C PRO A 82 -8.31 8.77 1.33
N ALA A 83 -8.07 8.12 0.19
CA ALA A 83 -9.16 7.81 -0.74
C ALA A 83 -10.14 6.80 -0.15
N PHE A 84 -9.63 5.76 0.52
CA PHE A 84 -10.47 4.71 1.09
C PHE A 84 -11.16 5.17 2.37
N PHE A 85 -10.37 5.68 3.32
CA PHE A 85 -10.90 6.01 4.65
C PHE A 85 -11.40 7.45 4.75
N GLY A 86 -10.72 8.41 4.12
CA GLY A 86 -11.10 9.81 4.19
C GLY A 86 -12.27 10.15 3.29
N MET A 87 -12.16 9.82 2.00
CA MET A 87 -13.19 10.07 1.02
C MET A 87 -14.27 8.98 0.98
N LYS A 88 -14.00 7.83 1.62
CA LYS A 88 -14.90 6.67 1.63
C LYS A 88 -15.30 6.23 0.22
N ASN A 89 -14.38 6.40 -0.72
CA ASN A 89 -14.61 6.08 -2.12
C ASN A 89 -13.87 4.79 -2.47
N ILE A 90 -14.60 3.67 -2.35
CA ILE A 90 -14.02 2.34 -2.58
C ILE A 90 -13.61 2.17 -4.04
N THR A 91 -14.38 2.74 -4.98
CA THR A 91 -14.06 2.64 -6.40
C THR A 91 -12.77 3.38 -6.73
N LEU A 92 -12.59 4.59 -6.22
CA LEU A 92 -11.36 5.35 -6.42
C LEU A 92 -10.18 4.65 -5.77
N ALA A 93 -10.36 4.13 -4.55
CA ALA A 93 -9.31 3.39 -3.85
C ALA A 93 -8.90 2.15 -4.65
N LEU A 94 -9.84 1.44 -5.26
CA LEU A 94 -9.53 0.29 -6.09
C LEU A 94 -8.71 0.70 -7.32
N ALA A 95 -9.07 1.80 -7.98
CA ALA A 95 -8.31 2.30 -9.12
C ALA A 95 -6.89 2.66 -8.72
N ILE A 96 -6.72 3.29 -7.55
CA ILE A 96 -5.40 3.63 -7.01
C ILE A 96 -4.57 2.35 -6.76
N LEU A 97 -5.19 1.32 -6.19
CA LEU A 97 -4.49 0.06 -5.93
C LEU A 97 -4.07 -0.64 -7.23
N ILE A 98 -4.90 -0.64 -8.23
CA ILE A 98 -4.55 -1.23 -9.53
C ILE A 98 -3.36 -0.50 -10.13
N LEU A 99 -3.37 0.82 -10.10
CA LEU A 99 -2.24 1.61 -10.57
C LEU A 99 -0.99 1.30 -9.74
N LEU A 100 -1.13 1.18 -8.43
CA LEU A 100 -0.04 0.84 -7.54
C LEU A 100 0.54 -0.53 -7.87
N ASP A 101 -0.30 -1.53 -8.11
CA ASP A 101 0.16 -2.87 -8.48
C ASP A 101 1.04 -2.83 -9.72
N ILE A 102 0.62 -2.08 -10.73
CA ILE A 102 1.37 -1.93 -11.97
C ILE A 102 2.71 -1.23 -11.72
N LEU A 103 2.69 -0.13 -10.96
CA LEU A 103 3.89 0.64 -10.67
C LEU A 103 4.91 -0.17 -9.88
N VAL A 104 4.45 -0.95 -8.90
CA VAL A 104 5.35 -1.79 -8.10
C VAL A 104 5.94 -2.90 -8.95
N LEU A 105 5.15 -3.48 -9.84
CA LEU A 105 5.66 -4.51 -10.75
C LEU A 105 6.81 -3.97 -11.60
N PHE A 106 6.63 -2.80 -12.18
CA PHE A 106 7.69 -2.16 -12.97
C PHE A 106 8.89 -1.80 -12.10
N THR A 107 8.67 -1.36 -10.86
CA THR A 107 9.75 -1.07 -9.92
C THR A 107 10.57 -2.33 -9.64
N ILE A 108 9.90 -3.47 -9.44
CA ILE A 108 10.59 -4.74 -9.20
C ILE A 108 11.48 -5.09 -10.41
N PHE A 109 10.97 -4.96 -11.62
CA PHE A 109 11.76 -5.24 -12.83
C PHE A 109 12.95 -4.31 -12.97
N GLU A 110 12.76 -3.01 -12.72
CA GLU A 110 13.86 -2.05 -12.80
C GLU A 110 14.92 -2.30 -11.74
N PHE A 111 14.49 -2.60 -10.51
CA PHE A 111 15.45 -2.91 -9.44
C PHE A 111 16.21 -4.20 -9.73
N ALA A 112 15.58 -5.18 -10.36
CA ALA A 112 16.23 -6.44 -10.70
C ALA A 112 17.39 -6.26 -11.66
N LYS A 113 17.35 -5.23 -12.50
CA LYS A 113 18.44 -4.93 -13.43
C LYS A 113 19.70 -4.47 -12.73
N VAL A 114 19.59 -3.96 -11.51
CA VAL A 114 20.70 -3.43 -10.72
C VAL A 114 21.02 -4.36 -9.55
N SER A 115 20.03 -4.77 -8.79
CA SER A 115 20.22 -5.62 -7.60
C SER A 115 19.04 -6.57 -7.46
N LYS A 116 19.31 -7.86 -7.62
CA LYS A 116 18.28 -8.89 -7.45
C LYS A 116 17.78 -8.93 -6.01
N THR A 117 18.65 -8.71 -5.04
CA THR A 117 18.26 -8.70 -3.63
C THR A 117 17.27 -7.56 -3.35
N ALA A 118 17.55 -6.35 -3.86
CA ALA A 118 16.64 -5.22 -3.71
C ALA A 118 15.28 -5.53 -4.33
N SER A 119 15.27 -6.14 -5.52
CA SER A 119 14.04 -6.54 -6.19
C SER A 119 13.26 -7.55 -5.35
N ARG A 120 13.94 -8.54 -4.79
CA ARG A 120 13.30 -9.59 -3.98
C ARG A 120 12.67 -9.04 -2.71
N LEU A 121 13.24 -8.00 -2.13
CA LEU A 121 12.67 -7.36 -0.94
C LEU A 121 11.35 -6.66 -1.22
N LEU A 122 11.06 -6.32 -2.48
CA LEU A 122 9.79 -5.74 -2.88
C LEU A 122 8.71 -6.78 -3.13
N ILE A 123 9.06 -8.06 -3.26
CA ILE A 123 8.08 -9.12 -3.56
C ILE A 123 7.04 -9.29 -2.44
N PRO A 124 7.41 -9.36 -1.15
CA PRO A 124 6.39 -9.42 -0.09
C PRO A 124 5.44 -8.23 -0.11
N TYR A 125 5.96 -7.04 -0.38
CA TYR A 125 5.16 -5.85 -0.53
C TYR A 125 4.17 -5.99 -1.70
N PHE A 126 4.64 -6.46 -2.84
CA PHE A 126 3.79 -6.68 -4.02
C PHE A 126 2.67 -7.70 -3.74
N ILE A 127 3.01 -8.79 -3.07
CA ILE A 127 2.02 -9.80 -2.68
C ILE A 127 0.96 -9.18 -1.77
N TRP A 128 1.38 -8.37 -0.81
CA TRP A 128 0.46 -7.72 0.11
C TRP A 128 -0.48 -6.75 -0.61
N ILE A 129 0.02 -5.95 -1.53
CA ILE A 129 -0.85 -5.02 -2.26
C ILE A 129 -1.78 -5.73 -3.23
N LEU A 130 -1.39 -6.88 -3.78
CA LEU A 130 -2.32 -7.72 -4.54
C LEU A 130 -3.45 -8.21 -3.65
N PHE A 131 -3.12 -8.64 -2.44
CA PHE A 131 -4.13 -9.04 -1.45
C PHE A 131 -5.02 -7.86 -1.07
N ALA A 132 -4.45 -6.68 -0.89
CA ALA A 132 -5.22 -5.46 -0.61
C ALA A 132 -6.15 -5.13 -1.77
N THR A 133 -5.71 -5.33 -3.00
CA THR A 133 -6.54 -5.14 -4.19
C THR A 133 -7.74 -6.10 -4.18
N TYR A 134 -7.50 -7.36 -3.83
CA TYR A 134 -8.57 -8.33 -3.66
C TYR A 134 -9.57 -7.89 -2.60
N LEU A 135 -9.08 -7.45 -1.44
CA LEU A 135 -9.96 -6.99 -0.38
C LEU A 135 -10.77 -5.77 -0.80
N ASN A 136 -10.12 -4.81 -1.44
CA ASN A 136 -10.80 -3.59 -1.90
C ASN A 136 -11.88 -3.91 -2.94
N PHE A 137 -11.58 -4.82 -3.86
CA PHE A 137 -12.54 -5.30 -4.84
C PHE A 137 -13.73 -5.98 -4.15
N GLY A 138 -13.45 -6.81 -3.14
CA GLY A 138 -14.48 -7.45 -2.35
C GLY A 138 -15.38 -6.46 -1.62
N TYR A 139 -14.79 -5.42 -1.02
CA TYR A 139 -15.57 -4.36 -0.40
C TYR A 139 -16.47 -3.64 -1.40
N LEU A 140 -15.98 -3.36 -2.58
CA LEU A 140 -16.77 -2.73 -3.63
C LEU A 140 -17.96 -3.62 -4.04
N PHE A 141 -17.71 -4.91 -4.17
CA PHE A 141 -18.72 -5.87 -4.62
C PHE A 141 -19.80 -6.11 -3.56
N LEU A 142 -19.42 -6.16 -2.28
CA LEU A 142 -20.33 -6.48 -1.18
C LEU A 142 -21.03 -5.24 -0.59
N ASN A 143 -20.56 -4.07 -0.93
CA ASN A 143 -21.10 -2.81 -0.45
C ASN A 143 -21.43 -1.88 -1.64
#